data_bedf540bd5ce189bae9f92a7385494ee
#
_entry.id   bedf540bd5ce189bae9f92a7385494ee
#
_cell.length_a   1.000
_cell.length_b   1.000
_cell.length_c   1.000
_cell.angle_alpha   90.00
_cell.angle_beta   90.00
_cell.angle_gamma   90.00
#
_symmetry.space_group_name_H-M   'P 1'
#
loop_
_entity.id
_entity.type
_entity.pdbx_description
1 polymer ?
#
loop_
_entity_poly.entity_id
_entity_poly.type
_entity_poly.pdbx_seq_one_letter_code
_entity_poly.pdbx_strand_id
1 'polypeptide(L)'
;MSQKTTRKSSKDILVRKMNIIKSNEIILILNPNSQGGNTGKNWIETYTKVKDFLPKDHKIIFTKKTNDGIFVTRKLLREGYKNIAAIGGDGTINEIANGFFEFKMQDKRSKDFRKINLHSKLKQVNPNGILYLVPAGSRNVMARSLEIKHQGPESLIRIKHMKKRKMDVIAAIIADKADPSLFHNRIIMNAAEIGVGAEIIDRSKKVRGKIKNRFVSTMASIIATLPAYDSNECDIIIDKKKISTKMTMGIIANGRYLGGGFKVAPRARFSDGLLDVIILKNSGSFKMLDKLIELKGSSSYKFEEDILYYQASEVRILPKENDVTVTVDGEPIGKLPALFKSYPNALTIKSEASSVRI
;
A
#
# COMPACT_ATOMS: atom_id res chain seq x y z
N MET A 1 30.59 -13.52 -51.28
CA MET A 1 29.74 -13.37 -50.07
C MET A 1 30.66 -13.14 -48.87
N SER A 2 30.80 -11.90 -48.45
CA SER A 2 31.68 -11.51 -47.35
C SER A 2 30.82 -11.36 -46.05
N GLN A 3 31.06 -12.25 -45.10
CA GLN A 3 30.46 -12.13 -43.77
C GLN A 3 31.11 -10.99 -43.01
N LYS A 4 30.43 -9.86 -42.87
CA LYS A 4 30.80 -8.79 -41.92
C LYS A 4 30.43 -9.23 -40.48
N THR A 5 31.39 -9.83 -39.78
CA THR A 5 31.35 -10.01 -38.32
C THR A 5 31.60 -8.65 -37.69
N THR A 6 30.52 -7.99 -37.25
CA THR A 6 30.61 -6.75 -36.47
C THR A 6 31.25 -7.05 -35.11
N ARG A 7 32.54 -6.72 -34.91
CA ARG A 7 33.20 -6.69 -33.60
C ARG A 7 32.49 -5.67 -32.72
N LYS A 8 31.74 -6.12 -31.71
CA LYS A 8 31.20 -5.25 -30.67
C LYS A 8 32.32 -4.55 -29.95
N SER A 9 32.24 -3.24 -29.82
CA SER A 9 33.20 -2.39 -29.12
C SER A 9 33.39 -2.86 -27.67
N SER A 10 34.64 -2.75 -27.15
CA SER A 10 34.94 -3.02 -25.74
C SER A 10 34.08 -2.21 -24.79
N LYS A 11 33.66 -1.01 -25.19
CA LYS A 11 32.70 -0.17 -24.48
C LYS A 11 31.30 -0.84 -24.35
N ASP A 12 30.81 -1.46 -25.44
CA ASP A 12 29.48 -2.13 -25.43
C ASP A 12 29.51 -3.37 -24.56
N ILE A 13 30.64 -4.09 -24.51
CA ILE A 13 30.85 -5.25 -23.63
C ILE A 13 30.90 -4.82 -22.17
N LEU A 14 31.57 -3.72 -21.86
CA LEU A 14 31.69 -3.16 -20.50
C LEU A 14 30.33 -2.66 -19.99
N VAL A 15 29.59 -1.91 -20.80
CA VAL A 15 28.26 -1.41 -20.50
C VAL A 15 27.28 -2.58 -20.28
N ARG A 16 27.37 -3.64 -21.10
CA ARG A 16 26.59 -4.86 -20.89
C ARG A 16 26.94 -5.58 -19.61
N LYS A 17 28.22 -5.74 -19.27
CA LYS A 17 28.67 -6.33 -18.00
C LYS A 17 28.20 -5.50 -16.80
N MET A 18 28.34 -4.19 -16.84
CA MET A 18 27.83 -3.30 -15.77
C MET A 18 26.31 -3.41 -15.60
N ASN A 19 25.55 -3.48 -16.69
CA ASN A 19 24.10 -3.66 -16.64
C ASN A 19 23.69 -5.04 -16.12
N ILE A 20 24.46 -6.09 -16.41
CA ILE A 20 24.21 -7.44 -15.88
C ILE A 20 24.52 -7.49 -14.38
N ILE A 21 25.60 -6.85 -13.91
CA ILE A 21 25.95 -6.77 -12.48
C ILE A 21 24.83 -6.04 -11.73
N LYS A 22 24.44 -4.84 -12.16
CA LYS A 22 23.34 -4.08 -11.54
C LYS A 22 22.01 -4.84 -11.52
N SER A 23 21.75 -5.70 -12.50
CA SER A 23 20.50 -6.47 -12.59
C SER A 23 20.42 -7.60 -11.58
N ASN A 24 21.52 -8.10 -11.06
CA ASN A 24 21.57 -9.21 -10.09
C ASN A 24 21.79 -8.74 -8.65
N GLU A 25 22.32 -7.53 -8.46
CA GLU A 25 22.46 -6.92 -7.13
C GLU A 25 21.08 -6.78 -6.45
N ILE A 26 21.05 -6.98 -5.15
CA ILE A 26 19.91 -6.67 -4.32
C ILE A 26 20.19 -5.44 -3.45
N ILE A 27 19.27 -4.50 -3.47
CA ILE A 27 19.37 -3.29 -2.65
C ILE A 27 18.40 -3.42 -1.48
N LEU A 28 18.91 -3.44 -0.27
CA LEU A 28 18.16 -3.48 0.97
C LEU A 28 17.87 -2.04 1.40
N ILE A 29 16.62 -1.61 1.31
CA ILE A 29 16.20 -0.28 1.81
C ILE A 29 15.56 -0.48 3.17
N LEU A 30 16.17 0.08 4.19
CA LEU A 30 15.80 -0.09 5.58
C LEU A 30 15.35 1.24 6.20
N ASN A 31 14.20 1.21 6.87
CA ASN A 31 13.77 2.32 7.71
C ASN A 31 14.24 2.09 9.17
N PRO A 32 15.26 2.82 9.64
CA PRO A 32 15.79 2.63 11.00
C PRO A 32 14.77 2.97 12.09
N ASN A 33 13.78 3.81 11.79
CA ASN A 33 12.73 4.23 12.73
C ASN A 33 11.58 3.22 12.85
N SER A 34 11.59 2.12 12.07
CA SER A 34 10.61 1.04 12.19
C SER A 34 10.61 0.44 13.58
N GLN A 35 9.45 -0.04 14.05
CA GLN A 35 9.24 -0.57 15.41
C GLN A 35 9.65 0.41 16.53
N GLY A 36 9.43 1.73 16.33
CA GLY A 36 9.83 2.73 17.30
C GLY A 36 11.34 2.90 17.44
N GLY A 37 12.09 2.66 16.36
CA GLY A 37 13.55 2.78 16.30
C GLY A 37 14.31 1.48 16.61
N ASN A 38 13.62 0.40 17.03
CA ASN A 38 14.28 -0.86 17.35
C ASN A 38 14.97 -1.51 16.15
N THR A 39 14.37 -1.36 14.95
CA THR A 39 14.96 -1.89 13.71
C THR A 39 16.36 -1.30 13.45
N GLY A 40 16.52 0.00 13.63
CA GLY A 40 17.82 0.66 13.48
C GLY A 40 18.81 0.32 14.59
N LYS A 41 18.36 0.34 15.85
CA LYS A 41 19.19 0.03 17.02
C LYS A 41 19.81 -1.38 16.95
N ASN A 42 19.02 -2.36 16.52
CA ASN A 42 19.42 -3.75 16.48
C ASN A 42 19.99 -4.17 15.11
N TRP A 43 20.18 -3.23 14.17
CA TRP A 43 20.54 -3.59 12.80
C TRP A 43 21.91 -4.28 12.69
N ILE A 44 22.91 -3.81 13.43
CA ILE A 44 24.27 -4.40 13.38
C ILE A 44 24.22 -5.87 13.80
N GLU A 45 23.54 -6.18 14.91
CA GLU A 45 23.36 -7.55 15.38
C GLU A 45 22.58 -8.39 14.37
N THR A 46 21.44 -7.85 13.87
CA THR A 46 20.64 -8.53 12.86
C THR A 46 21.45 -8.78 11.59
N TYR A 47 22.18 -7.79 11.10
CA TYR A 47 22.99 -7.94 9.90
C TYR A 47 24.06 -9.03 10.06
N THR A 48 24.71 -9.11 11.21
CA THR A 48 25.70 -10.18 11.50
C THR A 48 25.07 -11.57 11.37
N LYS A 49 23.81 -11.73 11.75
CA LYS A 49 23.07 -13.00 11.65
C LYS A 49 22.63 -13.34 10.22
N VAL A 50 22.35 -12.34 9.40
CA VAL A 50 21.72 -12.54 8.06
C VAL A 50 22.67 -12.39 6.89
N LYS A 51 23.83 -11.76 7.04
CA LYS A 51 24.75 -11.40 5.96
C LYS A 51 25.14 -12.59 5.06
N ASP A 52 25.37 -13.77 5.63
CA ASP A 52 25.80 -14.96 4.89
C ASP A 52 24.68 -15.58 4.05
N PHE A 53 23.43 -15.20 4.29
CA PHE A 53 22.25 -15.62 3.53
C PHE A 53 21.94 -14.67 2.38
N LEU A 54 22.49 -13.44 2.42
CA LEU A 54 22.28 -12.45 1.37
C LEU A 54 23.12 -12.79 0.12
N PRO A 55 22.70 -12.33 -1.07
CA PRO A 55 23.58 -12.34 -2.24
C PRO A 55 24.89 -11.57 -1.95
N LYS A 56 26.02 -12.05 -2.50
CA LYS A 56 27.33 -11.41 -2.27
C LYS A 56 27.31 -9.93 -2.68
N ASP A 57 26.65 -9.64 -3.81
CA ASP A 57 26.51 -8.28 -4.33
C ASP A 57 25.22 -7.65 -3.79
N HIS A 58 25.23 -7.24 -2.51
CA HIS A 58 24.12 -6.50 -1.91
C HIS A 58 24.58 -5.14 -1.39
N LYS A 59 23.66 -4.18 -1.38
CA LYS A 59 23.86 -2.85 -0.81
C LYS A 59 22.77 -2.55 0.20
N ILE A 60 23.10 -1.75 1.21
CA ILE A 60 22.17 -1.34 2.26
C ILE A 60 22.04 0.17 2.20
N ILE A 61 20.80 0.65 2.18
CA ILE A 61 20.46 2.07 2.20
C ILE A 61 19.48 2.31 3.34
N PHE A 62 19.79 3.27 4.20
CA PHE A 62 18.91 3.71 5.28
C PHE A 62 18.07 4.91 4.80
N THR A 63 16.76 4.86 5.02
CA THR A 63 15.91 6.03 4.83
C THR A 63 16.14 7.04 5.96
N LYS A 64 16.10 8.33 5.64
CA LYS A 64 16.41 9.42 6.59
C LYS A 64 15.15 10.17 7.04
N LYS A 65 14.14 10.24 6.18
CA LYS A 65 12.90 10.98 6.42
C LYS A 65 11.71 10.33 5.67
N THR A 66 10.52 10.80 5.96
CA THR A 66 9.30 10.41 5.24
C THR A 66 9.43 10.66 3.74
N ASN A 67 8.90 9.74 2.94
CA ASN A 67 8.97 9.68 1.48
C ASN A 67 10.38 9.40 0.88
N ASP A 68 11.43 9.23 1.67
CA ASP A 68 12.76 8.85 1.16
C ASP A 68 12.68 7.54 0.37
N GLY A 69 11.88 6.58 0.84
CA GLY A 69 11.67 5.30 0.18
C GLY A 69 11.25 5.46 -1.29
N ILE A 70 10.38 6.45 -1.59
CA ILE A 70 9.91 6.74 -2.95
C ILE A 70 11.06 7.20 -3.84
N PHE A 71 11.81 8.20 -3.38
CA PHE A 71 12.86 8.84 -4.19
C PHE A 71 14.05 7.92 -4.41
N VAL A 72 14.50 7.24 -3.35
CA VAL A 72 15.62 6.29 -3.41
C VAL A 72 15.30 5.14 -4.35
N THR A 73 14.13 4.52 -4.20
CA THR A 73 13.70 3.41 -5.05
C THR A 73 13.60 3.83 -6.52
N ARG A 74 12.98 4.97 -6.80
CA ARG A 74 12.82 5.48 -8.18
C ARG A 74 14.17 5.75 -8.84
N LYS A 75 15.11 6.35 -8.11
CA LYS A 75 16.47 6.58 -8.58
C LYS A 75 17.16 5.27 -8.94
N LEU A 76 17.16 4.30 -8.03
CA LEU A 76 17.79 2.99 -8.24
C LEU A 76 17.22 2.24 -9.44
N LEU A 77 15.88 2.22 -9.59
CA LEU A 77 15.22 1.58 -10.72
C LEU A 77 15.56 2.24 -12.06
N ARG A 78 15.71 3.57 -12.10
CA ARG A 78 16.20 4.32 -13.28
C ARG A 78 17.67 4.01 -13.60
N GLU A 79 18.49 3.79 -12.58
CA GLU A 79 19.89 3.40 -12.72
C GLU A 79 20.06 1.94 -13.17
N GLY A 80 18.98 1.17 -13.31
CA GLY A 80 18.97 -0.20 -13.82
C GLY A 80 18.97 -1.30 -12.75
N TYR A 81 18.98 -0.95 -11.45
CA TYR A 81 18.75 -1.95 -10.40
C TYR A 81 17.34 -2.54 -10.54
N LYS A 82 17.20 -3.83 -10.22
CA LYS A 82 15.93 -4.54 -10.35
C LYS A 82 15.41 -5.06 -9.02
N ASN A 83 16.30 -5.53 -8.15
CA ASN A 83 15.92 -6.21 -6.93
C ASN A 83 16.00 -5.24 -5.75
N ILE A 84 14.86 -4.82 -5.26
CA ILE A 84 14.73 -3.87 -4.13
C ILE A 84 14.05 -4.59 -2.98
N ALA A 85 14.70 -4.70 -1.83
CA ALA A 85 14.12 -5.28 -0.62
C ALA A 85 13.67 -4.15 0.33
N ALA A 86 12.39 -4.13 0.65
CA ALA A 86 11.80 -3.20 1.60
C ALA A 86 11.82 -3.79 3.01
N ILE A 87 12.65 -3.23 3.89
CA ILE A 87 12.79 -3.64 5.29
C ILE A 87 12.16 -2.59 6.18
N GLY A 88 10.95 -2.85 6.66
CA GLY A 88 10.21 -1.88 7.46
C GLY A 88 8.75 -2.26 7.69
N GLY A 89 7.97 -1.32 8.21
CA GLY A 89 6.52 -1.47 8.36
C GLY A 89 5.75 -1.16 7.07
N ASP A 90 4.41 -1.20 7.17
CA ASP A 90 3.50 -0.96 6.05
C ASP A 90 3.80 0.36 5.31
N GLY A 91 4.04 1.45 6.04
CA GLY A 91 4.40 2.75 5.44
C GLY A 91 5.71 2.69 4.64
N THR A 92 6.75 2.03 5.15
CA THR A 92 8.03 1.88 4.43
C THR A 92 7.84 1.04 3.16
N ILE A 93 7.10 -0.06 3.26
CA ILE A 93 6.79 -0.92 2.11
C ILE A 93 6.00 -0.11 1.07
N ASN A 94 5.00 0.67 1.50
CA ASN A 94 4.21 1.52 0.61
C ASN A 94 5.06 2.61 -0.07
N GLU A 95 5.92 3.33 0.67
CA GLU A 95 6.83 4.31 0.07
C GLU A 95 7.70 3.68 -1.02
N ILE A 96 8.34 2.55 -0.72
CA ILE A 96 9.20 1.85 -1.67
C ILE A 96 8.39 1.39 -2.88
N ALA A 97 7.20 0.83 -2.69
CA ALA A 97 6.30 0.44 -3.78
C ALA A 97 5.90 1.63 -4.67
N ASN A 98 5.61 2.80 -4.08
CA ASN A 98 5.36 4.04 -4.82
C ASN A 98 6.55 4.48 -5.68
N GLY A 99 7.78 4.13 -5.28
CA GLY A 99 8.99 4.36 -6.06
C GLY A 99 9.07 3.55 -7.36
N PHE A 100 8.35 2.43 -7.46
CA PHE A 100 8.28 1.61 -8.68
C PHE A 100 7.46 2.26 -9.80
N PHE A 101 6.67 3.29 -9.48
CA PHE A 101 5.72 3.86 -10.42
C PHE A 101 5.90 5.36 -10.61
N GLU A 102 5.53 5.82 -11.79
CA GLU A 102 5.38 7.22 -12.15
C GLU A 102 3.98 7.46 -12.68
N PHE A 103 3.35 8.52 -12.19
CA PHE A 103 2.12 9.02 -12.78
C PHE A 103 2.50 9.96 -13.92
N LYS A 104 2.06 9.64 -15.14
CA LYS A 104 2.13 10.63 -16.24
C LYS A 104 1.16 11.75 -15.88
N MET A 105 1.70 12.93 -15.59
CA MET A 105 0.90 14.07 -15.23
C MET A 105 0.04 14.51 -16.42
N GLN A 106 -1.28 14.48 -16.26
CA GLN A 106 -2.13 15.46 -16.90
C GLN A 106 -2.12 16.71 -16.02
N ASP A 107 -2.48 17.84 -16.63
CA ASP A 107 -2.54 19.14 -15.98
C ASP A 107 -2.97 19.04 -14.51
N LYS A 108 -2.13 19.53 -13.61
CA LYS A 108 -2.38 19.52 -12.17
C LYS A 108 -3.65 20.28 -11.77
N ARG A 109 -4.28 20.97 -12.71
CA ARG A 109 -5.41 21.88 -12.53
C ARG A 109 -6.62 21.44 -13.36
N SER A 110 -7.11 20.22 -13.19
CA SER A 110 -8.44 19.91 -13.71
C SER A 110 -9.48 20.51 -12.77
N LYS A 111 -10.21 21.50 -13.24
CA LYS A 111 -11.31 22.13 -12.50
C LYS A 111 -12.50 21.18 -12.24
N ASP A 112 -12.57 20.06 -12.94
CA ASP A 112 -13.64 19.07 -12.81
C ASP A 112 -13.08 17.68 -12.55
N PHE A 113 -13.13 17.26 -11.30
CA PHE A 113 -12.67 15.94 -10.85
C PHE A 113 -13.39 14.79 -11.57
N ARG A 114 -14.62 15.00 -12.04
CA ARG A 114 -15.40 13.97 -12.77
C ARG A 114 -14.76 13.59 -14.09
N LYS A 115 -13.98 14.47 -14.70
CA LYS A 115 -13.29 14.27 -15.99
C LYS A 115 -11.88 13.70 -15.84
N ILE A 116 -11.36 13.58 -14.62
CA ILE A 116 -10.05 13.00 -14.39
C ILE A 116 -10.08 11.51 -14.73
N ASN A 117 -9.12 11.06 -15.55
CA ASN A 117 -9.03 9.68 -15.98
C ASN A 117 -7.62 9.13 -15.72
N LEU A 118 -7.53 7.91 -15.18
CA LEU A 118 -6.29 7.20 -14.90
C LEU A 118 -5.85 6.22 -15.99
N HIS A 119 -6.62 6.08 -17.09
CA HIS A 119 -6.42 5.00 -18.07
C HIS A 119 -5.03 4.90 -18.70
N SER A 120 -4.28 5.98 -18.80
CA SER A 120 -2.95 5.99 -19.44
C SER A 120 -1.83 6.52 -18.56
N LYS A 121 -2.06 6.70 -17.25
CA LYS A 121 -1.21 7.57 -16.42
C LYS A 121 -0.20 6.87 -15.53
N LEU A 122 -0.37 5.56 -15.27
CA LEU A 122 0.56 4.80 -14.44
C LEU A 122 1.63 4.13 -15.32
N LYS A 123 2.89 4.45 -15.06
CA LYS A 123 4.05 3.83 -15.74
C LYS A 123 4.96 3.19 -14.71
N GLN A 124 5.39 1.96 -14.94
CA GLN A 124 6.48 1.38 -14.17
C GLN A 124 7.81 2.05 -14.53
N VAL A 125 8.59 2.43 -13.52
CA VAL A 125 9.95 3.01 -13.70
C VAL A 125 10.88 1.99 -14.34
N ASN A 126 10.80 0.75 -13.86
CA ASN A 126 11.50 -0.40 -14.43
C ASN A 126 10.55 -1.61 -14.46
N PRO A 127 10.06 -2.04 -15.66
CA PRO A 127 9.15 -3.17 -15.77
C PRO A 127 9.70 -4.50 -15.26
N ASN A 128 11.03 -4.62 -15.16
CA ASN A 128 11.71 -5.79 -14.61
C ASN A 128 11.99 -5.69 -13.11
N GLY A 129 11.56 -4.59 -12.47
CA GLY A 129 11.73 -4.36 -11.05
C GLY A 129 11.00 -5.41 -10.20
N ILE A 130 11.63 -5.83 -9.11
CA ILE A 130 11.10 -6.82 -8.16
C ILE A 130 11.20 -6.24 -6.76
N LEU A 131 10.08 -6.17 -6.07
CA LEU A 131 10.00 -5.75 -4.67
C LEU A 131 10.02 -6.97 -3.75
N TYR A 132 11.07 -7.10 -2.94
CA TYR A 132 11.15 -8.11 -1.88
C TYR A 132 10.51 -7.54 -0.62
N LEU A 133 9.56 -8.28 -0.06
CA LEU A 133 8.84 -7.87 1.13
C LEU A 133 9.49 -8.46 2.38
N VAL A 134 10.04 -7.59 3.23
CA VAL A 134 10.64 -7.92 4.52
C VAL A 134 9.91 -7.13 5.62
N PRO A 135 8.74 -7.62 6.08
CA PRO A 135 7.89 -6.90 7.02
C PRO A 135 8.57 -6.79 8.39
N ALA A 136 9.12 -5.64 8.70
CA ALA A 136 9.81 -5.32 9.97
C ALA A 136 9.14 -4.15 10.69
N GLY A 137 7.85 -4.02 10.57
CA GLY A 137 7.04 -3.02 11.24
C GLY A 137 6.33 -3.59 12.46
N SER A 138 5.58 -2.72 13.09
CA SER A 138 4.81 -3.08 14.27
C SER A 138 3.40 -3.60 13.96
N ARG A 139 2.81 -3.33 12.80
CA ARG A 139 1.47 -3.78 12.39
C ARG A 139 1.53 -4.87 11.32
N ASN A 140 2.30 -4.62 10.28
CA ASN A 140 2.52 -5.51 9.13
C ASN A 140 1.21 -6.05 8.55
N VAL A 141 0.27 -5.14 8.28
CA VAL A 141 -1.09 -5.47 7.82
C VAL A 141 -1.04 -6.15 6.46
N MET A 142 -0.19 -5.63 5.57
CA MET A 142 0.05 -6.23 4.26
C MET A 142 0.63 -7.65 4.39
N ALA A 143 1.59 -7.86 5.30
CA ALA A 143 2.15 -9.18 5.52
C ALA A 143 1.09 -10.18 6.02
N ARG A 144 0.15 -9.73 6.85
CA ARG A 144 -1.00 -10.53 7.28
C ARG A 144 -1.90 -10.89 6.11
N SER A 145 -2.23 -9.91 5.25
CA SER A 145 -3.05 -10.14 4.05
C SER A 145 -2.39 -11.09 3.06
N LEU A 146 -1.06 -11.08 2.97
CA LEU A 146 -0.23 -12.00 2.17
C LEU A 146 0.12 -13.31 2.90
N GLU A 147 -0.29 -13.47 4.15
CA GLU A 147 0.01 -14.62 5.02
C GLU A 147 1.51 -14.91 5.19
N ILE A 148 2.32 -13.86 5.23
CA ILE A 148 3.75 -13.96 5.50
C ILE A 148 3.94 -14.32 6.98
N LYS A 149 4.49 -15.52 7.26
CA LYS A 149 4.62 -16.06 8.61
C LYS A 149 5.79 -15.44 9.38
N HIS A 150 6.95 -15.36 8.74
CA HIS A 150 8.16 -14.83 9.37
C HIS A 150 8.27 -13.33 9.13
N GLN A 151 8.30 -12.59 10.20
CA GLN A 151 8.37 -11.13 10.20
C GLN A 151 9.61 -10.71 11.00
N GLY A 152 10.07 -9.49 10.72
CA GLY A 152 11.32 -8.97 11.27
C GLY A 152 12.45 -9.03 10.25
N PRO A 153 13.51 -8.21 10.45
CA PRO A 153 14.66 -8.18 9.54
C PRO A 153 15.38 -9.53 9.44
N GLU A 154 15.29 -10.38 10.46
CA GLU A 154 15.85 -11.74 10.47
C GLU A 154 15.24 -12.65 9.41
N SER A 155 14.03 -12.33 8.90
CA SER A 155 13.42 -13.07 7.79
C SER A 155 14.24 -13.00 6.50
N LEU A 156 15.23 -12.10 6.40
CA LEU A 156 16.23 -12.06 5.33
C LEU A 156 17.03 -13.36 5.16
N ILE A 157 17.15 -14.18 6.20
CA ILE A 157 17.71 -15.54 6.11
C ILE A 157 17.01 -16.35 5.00
N ARG A 158 15.72 -16.07 4.77
CA ARG A 158 14.88 -16.78 3.78
C ARG A 158 14.84 -16.09 2.41
N ILE A 159 15.62 -15.04 2.17
CA ILE A 159 15.51 -14.19 0.96
C ILE A 159 15.66 -15.00 -0.34
N LYS A 160 16.51 -16.02 -0.35
CA LYS A 160 16.73 -16.92 -1.50
C LYS A 160 15.52 -17.83 -1.78
N HIS A 161 14.69 -18.10 -0.77
CA HIS A 161 13.52 -18.98 -0.86
C HIS A 161 12.21 -18.21 -1.11
N MET A 162 12.25 -16.87 -1.15
CA MET A 162 11.08 -16.07 -1.43
C MET A 162 10.54 -16.35 -2.84
N LYS A 163 9.24 -16.54 -2.94
CA LYS A 163 8.53 -16.82 -4.19
C LYS A 163 8.17 -15.56 -4.94
N LYS A 164 8.41 -15.55 -6.25
CA LYS A 164 8.05 -14.46 -7.15
C LYS A 164 6.58 -14.56 -7.53
N ARG A 165 5.85 -13.43 -7.43
CA ARG A 165 4.43 -13.33 -7.77
C ARG A 165 4.14 -11.98 -8.42
N LYS A 166 3.10 -11.94 -9.25
CA LYS A 166 2.50 -10.70 -9.71
C LYS A 166 1.44 -10.25 -8.70
N MET A 167 1.32 -8.96 -8.54
CA MET A 167 0.40 -8.34 -7.62
C MET A 167 -0.25 -7.13 -8.28
N ASP A 168 -1.54 -6.98 -8.06
CA ASP A 168 -2.29 -5.78 -8.44
C ASP A 168 -1.91 -4.63 -7.50
N VAL A 169 -2.02 -3.42 -7.98
CA VAL A 169 -1.92 -2.22 -7.15
C VAL A 169 -3.11 -1.31 -7.44
N ILE A 170 -3.54 -0.55 -6.45
CA ILE A 170 -4.53 0.48 -6.65
C ILE A 170 -3.79 1.81 -6.87
N ALA A 171 -4.04 2.48 -7.99
CA ALA A 171 -3.62 3.85 -8.18
C ALA A 171 -4.74 4.78 -7.73
N ALA A 172 -4.39 5.79 -6.93
CA ALA A 172 -5.32 6.77 -6.42
C ALA A 172 -4.95 8.20 -6.81
N ILE A 173 -5.97 9.01 -7.09
CA ILE A 173 -5.91 10.47 -7.14
C ILE A 173 -6.81 10.98 -6.02
N ILE A 174 -6.24 11.76 -5.11
CA ILE A 174 -6.91 12.22 -3.88
C ILE A 174 -6.73 13.73 -3.79
N ALA A 175 -7.79 14.48 -3.51
CA ALA A 175 -7.68 15.92 -3.34
C ALA A 175 -6.80 16.27 -2.14
N ASP A 176 -6.02 17.34 -2.27
CA ASP A 176 -5.21 17.86 -1.18
C ASP A 176 -6.09 18.40 -0.04
N LYS A 177 -5.59 18.31 1.19
CA LYS A 177 -6.34 18.74 2.37
C LYS A 177 -6.53 20.25 2.42
N ALA A 178 -5.51 21.01 2.06
CA ALA A 178 -5.51 22.47 2.15
C ALA A 178 -6.06 23.14 0.88
N ASP A 179 -5.72 22.59 -0.30
CA ASP A 179 -6.16 23.10 -1.59
C ASP A 179 -6.83 22.00 -2.42
N PRO A 180 -8.18 21.96 -2.48
CA PRO A 180 -8.90 20.95 -3.24
C PRO A 180 -8.67 20.97 -4.75
N SER A 181 -8.03 22.02 -5.29
CA SER A 181 -7.64 22.08 -6.70
C SER A 181 -6.36 21.29 -7.00
N LEU A 182 -5.60 20.94 -5.97
CA LEU A 182 -4.40 20.11 -6.04
C LEU A 182 -4.74 18.65 -5.73
N PHE A 183 -3.97 17.74 -6.32
CA PHE A 183 -4.20 16.30 -6.15
C PHE A 183 -2.92 15.55 -5.81
N HIS A 184 -3.03 14.63 -4.89
CA HIS A 184 -2.02 13.64 -4.58
C HIS A 184 -2.23 12.38 -5.40
N ASN A 185 -1.16 11.90 -6.02
CA ASN A 185 -1.13 10.61 -6.67
C ASN A 185 -0.45 9.60 -5.75
N ARG A 186 -1.09 8.45 -5.51
CA ARG A 186 -0.57 7.39 -4.65
C ARG A 186 -0.81 6.02 -5.23
N ILE A 187 0.14 5.12 -4.98
CA ILE A 187 -0.06 3.68 -5.10
C ILE A 187 -0.45 3.14 -3.75
N ILE A 188 -1.48 2.34 -3.72
CA ILE A 188 -2.01 1.67 -2.55
C ILE A 188 -1.72 0.19 -2.69
N MET A 189 -1.06 -0.36 -1.71
CA MET A 189 -0.70 -1.78 -1.68
C MET A 189 -1.78 -2.62 -0.99
N ASN A 190 -2.34 -2.11 0.10
CA ASN A 190 -3.30 -2.83 0.93
C ASN A 190 -4.70 -2.21 0.88
N ALA A 191 -4.90 -1.00 1.39
CA ALA A 191 -6.22 -0.36 1.37
C ALA A 191 -6.18 1.15 1.59
N ALA A 192 -7.24 1.84 1.12
CA ALA A 192 -7.59 3.18 1.54
C ALA A 192 -8.82 3.14 2.46
N GLU A 193 -8.84 4.05 3.43
CA GLU A 193 -9.95 4.25 4.35
C GLU A 193 -10.44 5.70 4.24
N ILE A 194 -11.75 5.88 4.25
CA ILE A 194 -12.44 7.14 3.95
C ILE A 194 -13.44 7.42 5.08
N GLY A 195 -13.48 8.65 5.55
CA GLY A 195 -14.39 9.06 6.60
C GLY A 195 -13.90 8.65 8.00
N VAL A 196 -14.78 8.13 8.85
CA VAL A 196 -14.46 7.81 10.27
C VAL A 196 -13.23 6.91 10.44
N GLY A 197 -12.95 6.05 9.47
CA GLY A 197 -11.77 5.18 9.51
C GLY A 197 -10.46 5.97 9.59
N ALA A 198 -10.38 7.08 8.85
CA ALA A 198 -9.22 7.98 8.88
C ALA A 198 -9.03 8.64 10.26
N GLU A 199 -10.11 9.09 10.90
CA GLU A 199 -10.07 9.68 12.24
C GLU A 199 -9.71 8.66 13.32
N ILE A 200 -10.22 7.43 13.21
CA ILE A 200 -9.86 6.32 14.10
C ILE A 200 -8.34 6.05 14.02
N ILE A 201 -7.76 6.08 12.82
CA ILE A 201 -6.32 5.89 12.65
C ILE A 201 -5.52 6.99 13.34
N ASP A 202 -5.88 8.25 13.14
CA ASP A 202 -5.19 9.39 13.75
C ASP A 202 -5.29 9.32 15.27
N ARG A 203 -6.48 9.11 15.80
CA ARG A 203 -6.72 8.97 17.25
C ARG A 203 -5.98 7.75 17.82
N SER A 204 -5.97 6.61 17.13
CA SER A 204 -5.26 5.41 17.58
C SER A 204 -3.73 5.61 17.64
N LYS A 205 -3.17 6.47 16.79
CA LYS A 205 -1.75 6.85 16.87
C LYS A 205 -1.44 7.65 18.14
N LYS A 206 -2.33 8.56 18.52
CA LYS A 206 -2.21 9.38 19.75
C LYS A 206 -2.37 8.53 21.02
N VAL A 207 -3.36 7.64 21.06
CA VAL A 207 -3.65 6.77 22.21
C VAL A 207 -2.55 5.71 22.43
N ARG A 208 -1.86 5.29 21.38
CA ARG A 208 -0.83 4.25 21.44
C ARG A 208 0.37 4.58 22.32
N GLY A 209 0.64 5.86 22.55
CA GLY A 209 1.62 6.30 23.55
C GLY A 209 1.30 5.85 24.97
N LYS A 210 0.02 5.58 25.28
CA LYS A 210 -0.49 5.19 26.61
C LYS A 210 -0.88 3.72 26.69
N ILE A 211 -1.34 3.10 25.59
CA ILE A 211 -1.83 1.71 25.54
C ILE A 211 -0.96 0.90 24.57
N LYS A 212 -0.16 -0.02 25.11
CA LYS A 212 0.75 -0.87 24.31
C LYS A 212 0.00 -1.90 23.45
N ASN A 213 -1.15 -2.41 23.92
CA ASN A 213 -1.97 -3.35 23.16
C ASN A 213 -2.70 -2.62 22.01
N ARG A 214 -2.37 -3.00 20.79
CA ARG A 214 -2.85 -2.35 19.56
C ARG A 214 -4.32 -2.54 19.29
N PHE A 215 -4.84 -3.72 19.61
CA PHE A 215 -6.26 -3.98 19.47
C PHE A 215 -7.04 -3.10 20.43
N VAL A 216 -6.63 -3.07 21.69
CA VAL A 216 -7.26 -2.23 22.72
C VAL A 216 -7.16 -0.75 22.35
N SER A 217 -6.02 -0.27 21.84
CA SER A 217 -5.90 1.14 21.42
C SER A 217 -6.78 1.48 20.21
N THR A 218 -6.95 0.55 19.27
CA THR A 218 -7.85 0.73 18.11
C THR A 218 -9.31 0.72 18.56
N MET A 219 -9.72 -0.24 19.40
CA MET A 219 -11.07 -0.31 19.95
C MET A 219 -11.43 0.94 20.76
N ALA A 220 -10.53 1.40 21.63
CA ALA A 220 -10.74 2.64 22.39
C ALA A 220 -10.92 3.85 21.46
N SER A 221 -10.19 3.89 20.34
CA SER A 221 -10.32 4.95 19.33
C SER A 221 -11.64 4.87 18.57
N ILE A 222 -12.11 3.67 18.24
CA ILE A 222 -13.42 3.44 17.62
C ILE A 222 -14.53 3.93 18.53
N ILE A 223 -14.56 3.45 19.79
CA ILE A 223 -15.56 3.82 20.79
C ILE A 223 -15.61 5.32 21.02
N ALA A 224 -14.44 5.99 21.05
CA ALA A 224 -14.36 7.43 21.29
C ALA A 224 -14.68 8.29 20.06
N THR A 225 -14.62 7.73 18.85
CA THR A 225 -14.80 8.51 17.60
C THR A 225 -16.20 8.33 17.01
N LEU A 226 -16.71 7.10 16.96
CA LEU A 226 -17.98 6.79 16.30
C LEU A 226 -19.19 7.61 16.78
N PRO A 227 -19.42 7.82 18.09
CA PRO A 227 -20.60 8.55 18.56
C PRO A 227 -20.66 10.02 18.11
N ALA A 228 -19.50 10.62 17.89
CA ALA A 228 -19.37 12.04 17.51
C ALA A 228 -19.16 12.25 16.01
N TYR A 229 -19.14 11.17 15.22
CA TYR A 229 -18.87 11.27 13.78
C TYR A 229 -20.16 11.39 12.97
N ASP A 230 -20.31 12.50 12.27
CA ASP A 230 -21.40 12.71 11.33
C ASP A 230 -21.10 12.02 9.99
N SER A 231 -22.07 11.22 9.54
CA SER A 231 -21.97 10.58 8.23
C SER A 231 -22.13 11.58 7.09
N ASN A 232 -21.35 11.40 6.04
CA ASN A 232 -21.26 12.34 4.95
C ASN A 232 -22.02 11.87 3.71
N GLU A 233 -22.83 12.73 3.11
CA GLU A 233 -23.44 12.44 1.81
C GLU A 233 -22.42 12.41 0.70
N CYS A 234 -22.36 11.27 -0.02
CA CYS A 234 -21.42 11.05 -1.11
C CYS A 234 -22.11 10.48 -2.34
N ASP A 235 -21.68 10.94 -3.50
CA ASP A 235 -21.92 10.27 -4.78
C ASP A 235 -20.75 9.30 -5.04
N ILE A 236 -21.05 8.02 -5.14
CA ILE A 236 -20.09 6.95 -5.35
C ILE A 236 -20.36 6.34 -6.73
N ILE A 237 -19.36 6.39 -7.60
CA ILE A 237 -19.42 5.83 -8.95
C ILE A 237 -18.52 4.60 -8.96
N ILE A 238 -19.12 3.42 -9.07
CA ILE A 238 -18.47 2.11 -9.06
C ILE A 238 -18.54 1.57 -10.49
N ASP A 239 -17.42 1.60 -11.22
CA ASP A 239 -17.38 1.40 -12.68
C ASP A 239 -18.40 2.31 -13.39
N LYS A 240 -19.56 1.77 -13.79
CA LYS A 240 -20.63 2.52 -14.45
C LYS A 240 -21.85 2.78 -13.54
N LYS A 241 -21.88 2.20 -12.34
CA LYS A 241 -23.01 2.31 -11.41
C LYS A 241 -22.82 3.50 -10.49
N LYS A 242 -23.80 4.41 -10.45
CA LYS A 242 -23.83 5.52 -9.49
C LYS A 242 -24.70 5.17 -8.31
N ILE A 243 -24.22 5.47 -7.11
CA ILE A 243 -24.91 5.32 -5.84
C ILE A 243 -24.76 6.65 -5.08
N SER A 244 -25.85 7.19 -4.56
CA SER A 244 -25.83 8.31 -3.63
C SER A 244 -26.24 7.79 -2.25
N THR A 245 -25.41 8.00 -1.25
CA THR A 245 -25.67 7.49 0.10
C THR A 245 -24.99 8.33 1.17
N LYS A 246 -25.55 8.31 2.37
CA LYS A 246 -24.93 8.83 3.58
C LYS A 246 -23.95 7.80 4.11
N MET A 247 -22.66 8.07 3.95
CA MET A 247 -21.55 7.16 4.26
C MET A 247 -20.88 7.57 5.56
N THR A 248 -20.72 6.64 6.49
CA THR A 248 -19.90 6.79 7.70
C THR A 248 -18.45 6.38 7.41
N MET A 249 -18.27 5.27 6.70
CA MET A 249 -16.95 4.76 6.35
C MET A 249 -16.97 4.15 4.96
N GLY A 250 -15.96 4.49 4.15
CA GLY A 250 -15.63 3.81 2.91
C GLY A 250 -14.28 3.10 3.02
N ILE A 251 -14.18 1.91 2.45
CA ILE A 251 -12.94 1.15 2.36
C ILE A 251 -12.75 0.72 0.91
N ILE A 252 -11.59 1.02 0.35
CA ILE A 252 -11.17 0.55 -0.97
C ILE A 252 -9.98 -0.37 -0.76
N ALA A 253 -10.19 -1.67 -0.89
CA ALA A 253 -9.24 -2.69 -0.47
C ALA A 253 -8.67 -3.50 -1.65
N ASN A 254 -7.38 -3.78 -1.55
CA ASN A 254 -6.63 -4.76 -2.32
C ASN A 254 -6.28 -5.98 -1.43
N GLY A 255 -6.09 -5.72 -0.14
CA GLY A 255 -5.81 -6.72 0.88
C GLY A 255 -6.98 -6.94 1.84
N ARG A 256 -6.97 -8.12 2.49
CA ARG A 256 -8.11 -8.58 3.35
C ARG A 256 -8.23 -7.86 4.69
N TYR A 257 -7.11 -7.33 5.22
CA TYR A 257 -7.06 -6.83 6.60
C TYR A 257 -6.77 -5.34 6.64
N LEU A 258 -7.31 -4.68 7.67
CA LEU A 258 -6.92 -3.33 8.09
C LEU A 258 -6.15 -3.35 9.41
N GLY A 259 -5.77 -2.16 9.88
CA GLY A 259 -5.13 -1.97 11.18
C GLY A 259 -5.93 -2.58 12.33
N GLY A 260 -5.24 -3.06 13.39
CA GLY A 260 -5.89 -3.76 14.50
C GLY A 260 -6.26 -5.23 14.22
N GLY A 261 -6.08 -5.72 13.01
CA GLY A 261 -6.37 -7.11 12.63
C GLY A 261 -7.79 -7.37 12.16
N PHE A 262 -8.51 -6.32 11.80
CA PHE A 262 -9.87 -6.42 11.24
C PHE A 262 -9.84 -6.97 9.82
N LYS A 263 -10.59 -8.05 9.57
CA LYS A 263 -10.74 -8.68 8.26
C LYS A 263 -11.90 -8.02 7.51
N VAL A 264 -11.68 -6.83 6.99
CA VAL A 264 -12.72 -5.98 6.40
C VAL A 264 -13.10 -6.35 4.97
N ALA A 265 -12.21 -6.97 4.22
CA ALA A 265 -12.43 -7.39 2.83
C ALA A 265 -12.08 -8.88 2.65
N PRO A 266 -12.91 -9.80 3.17
CA PRO A 266 -12.58 -11.23 3.20
C PRO A 266 -12.44 -11.87 1.81
N ARG A 267 -13.04 -11.26 0.78
CA ARG A 267 -12.99 -11.71 -0.62
C ARG A 267 -11.80 -11.11 -1.40
N ALA A 268 -11.14 -10.07 -0.85
CA ALA A 268 -10.06 -9.37 -1.53
C ALA A 268 -8.92 -10.33 -1.93
N ARG A 269 -8.44 -10.15 -3.15
CA ARG A 269 -7.32 -10.89 -3.73
C ARG A 269 -6.36 -9.92 -4.38
N PHE A 270 -5.08 -10.17 -4.24
CA PHE A 270 -4.04 -9.31 -4.79
C PHE A 270 -3.76 -9.50 -6.30
N SER A 271 -4.53 -10.34 -6.99
CA SER A 271 -4.24 -10.72 -8.39
C SER A 271 -5.48 -11.05 -9.23
N ASP A 272 -6.65 -10.50 -8.90
CA ASP A 272 -7.88 -10.69 -9.66
C ASP A 272 -8.27 -9.49 -10.54
N GLY A 273 -7.46 -8.43 -10.50
CA GLY A 273 -7.68 -7.21 -11.27
C GLY A 273 -8.75 -6.29 -10.70
N LEU A 274 -9.30 -6.63 -9.53
CA LEU A 274 -10.39 -5.90 -8.90
C LEU A 274 -9.93 -5.22 -7.61
N LEU A 275 -10.69 -4.24 -7.18
CA LEU A 275 -10.65 -3.68 -5.84
C LEU A 275 -11.96 -3.98 -5.15
N ASP A 276 -11.89 -4.24 -3.85
CA ASP A 276 -13.06 -4.49 -3.01
C ASP A 276 -13.52 -3.18 -2.39
N VAL A 277 -14.78 -2.84 -2.61
CA VAL A 277 -15.41 -1.58 -2.16
C VAL A 277 -16.39 -1.90 -1.07
N ILE A 278 -16.11 -1.44 0.14
CA ILE A 278 -16.97 -1.61 1.30
C ILE A 278 -17.45 -0.24 1.74
N ILE A 279 -18.77 -0.07 1.83
CA ILE A 279 -19.40 1.18 2.24
C ILE A 279 -20.28 0.88 3.42
N LEU A 280 -19.95 1.48 4.56
CA LEU A 280 -20.78 1.44 5.77
C LEU A 280 -21.64 2.69 5.76
N LYS A 281 -22.95 2.47 5.62
CA LYS A 281 -23.97 3.53 5.70
C LYS A 281 -24.16 4.01 7.14
N ASN A 282 -24.84 5.11 7.31
CA ASN A 282 -25.24 5.61 8.61
C ASN A 282 -26.23 4.65 9.29
N SER A 283 -25.76 3.81 10.20
CA SER A 283 -26.56 2.81 10.90
C SER A 283 -26.59 3.01 12.43
N GLY A 284 -26.09 4.16 12.90
CA GLY A 284 -25.93 4.42 14.33
C GLY A 284 -24.67 3.77 14.92
N SER A 285 -24.08 4.46 15.90
CA SER A 285 -22.73 4.15 16.42
C SER A 285 -22.63 2.77 17.06
N PHE A 286 -23.66 2.29 17.75
CA PHE A 286 -23.66 0.98 18.43
C PHE A 286 -23.72 -0.18 17.43
N LYS A 287 -24.61 -0.13 16.44
CA LYS A 287 -24.66 -1.15 15.37
C LYS A 287 -23.33 -1.21 14.60
N MET A 288 -22.72 -0.05 14.34
CA MET A 288 -21.43 0.03 13.68
C MET A 288 -20.32 -0.63 14.50
N LEU A 289 -20.31 -0.43 15.83
CA LEU A 289 -19.34 -1.04 16.72
C LEU A 289 -19.45 -2.57 16.72
N ASP A 290 -20.69 -3.11 16.83
CA ASP A 290 -20.93 -4.55 16.76
C ASP A 290 -20.42 -5.15 15.45
N LYS A 291 -20.71 -4.48 14.32
CA LYS A 291 -20.22 -4.91 13.00
C LYS A 291 -18.70 -4.91 12.89
N LEU A 292 -18.02 -3.90 13.43
CA LEU A 292 -16.55 -3.85 13.44
C LEU A 292 -15.96 -4.95 14.32
N ILE A 293 -16.64 -5.34 15.41
CA ILE A 293 -16.22 -6.45 16.27
C ILE A 293 -16.40 -7.79 15.54
N GLU A 294 -17.54 -8.00 14.88
CA GLU A 294 -17.79 -9.19 14.04
C GLU A 294 -16.72 -9.37 12.95
N LEU A 295 -16.29 -8.29 12.31
CA LEU A 295 -15.24 -8.29 11.29
C LEU A 295 -13.89 -8.82 11.78
N LYS A 296 -13.67 -8.90 13.08
CA LYS A 296 -12.43 -9.49 13.64
C LYS A 296 -12.50 -11.01 13.70
N GLY A 297 -13.67 -11.59 13.94
CA GLY A 297 -13.83 -13.03 14.19
C GLY A 297 -14.39 -13.84 13.02
N SER A 298 -15.08 -13.19 12.09
CA SER A 298 -15.84 -13.89 11.05
C SER A 298 -15.02 -14.09 9.76
N SER A 299 -15.14 -15.29 9.18
CA SER A 299 -14.65 -15.58 7.84
C SER A 299 -15.63 -15.19 6.72
N SER A 300 -16.85 -14.79 7.08
CA SER A 300 -17.89 -14.37 6.13
C SER A 300 -18.71 -13.21 6.68
N TYR A 301 -18.97 -12.20 5.83
CA TYR A 301 -19.97 -11.19 6.12
C TYR A 301 -21.39 -11.75 5.99
N LYS A 302 -22.24 -11.48 6.94
CA LYS A 302 -23.66 -11.33 6.64
C LYS A 302 -23.82 -9.92 6.07
N PHE A 303 -24.09 -9.83 4.76
CA PHE A 303 -24.40 -8.54 4.13
C PHE A 303 -25.76 -8.06 4.66
N GLU A 304 -25.72 -7.11 5.57
CA GLU A 304 -26.89 -6.41 6.05
C GLU A 304 -27.15 -5.18 5.18
N GLU A 305 -28.35 -4.61 5.25
CA GLU A 305 -28.76 -3.43 4.48
C GLU A 305 -27.83 -2.22 4.65
N ASP A 306 -27.10 -2.16 5.76
CA ASP A 306 -26.21 -1.06 6.11
C ASP A 306 -24.78 -1.21 5.60
N ILE A 307 -24.41 -2.38 5.05
CA ILE A 307 -23.08 -2.63 4.47
C ILE A 307 -23.23 -2.97 3.00
N LEU A 308 -22.75 -2.07 2.14
CA LEU A 308 -22.65 -2.35 0.71
C LEU A 308 -21.25 -2.89 0.39
N TYR A 309 -21.21 -3.99 -0.35
CA TYR A 309 -19.98 -4.60 -0.82
C TYR A 309 -20.02 -4.78 -2.34
N TYR A 310 -18.99 -4.27 -3.01
CA TYR A 310 -18.82 -4.40 -4.45
C TYR A 310 -17.39 -4.80 -4.78
N GLN A 311 -17.21 -5.42 -5.94
CA GLN A 311 -15.92 -5.55 -6.61
C GLN A 311 -15.95 -4.72 -7.88
N ALA A 312 -14.89 -3.96 -8.15
CA ALA A 312 -14.84 -3.01 -9.25
C ALA A 312 -13.41 -2.84 -9.79
N SER A 313 -13.28 -2.35 -11.00
CA SER A 313 -12.01 -1.94 -11.58
C SER A 313 -11.67 -0.48 -11.25
N GLU A 314 -12.70 0.36 -11.08
CA GLU A 314 -12.56 1.80 -10.79
C GLU A 314 -13.66 2.26 -9.84
N VAL A 315 -13.30 3.10 -8.88
CA VAL A 315 -14.25 3.76 -7.97
C VAL A 315 -13.92 5.23 -7.84
N ARG A 316 -14.93 6.05 -7.92
CA ARG A 316 -14.86 7.49 -7.75
C ARG A 316 -15.81 7.91 -6.66
N ILE A 317 -15.33 8.68 -5.68
CA ILE A 317 -16.13 9.13 -4.54
C ILE A 317 -16.09 10.66 -4.51
N LEU A 318 -17.26 11.25 -4.54
CA LEU A 318 -17.47 12.70 -4.57
C LEU A 318 -18.29 13.09 -3.34
N PRO A 319 -17.77 13.92 -2.44
CA PRO A 319 -18.53 14.42 -1.31
C PRO A 319 -19.53 15.47 -1.80
N LYS A 320 -20.70 15.61 -1.15
CA LYS A 320 -21.64 16.69 -1.47
C LYS A 320 -21.29 17.98 -0.73
N GLU A 321 -20.96 17.93 0.55
CA GLU A 321 -20.85 19.13 1.38
C GLU A 321 -19.62 19.17 2.29
N ASN A 322 -19.15 18.06 2.83
CA ASN A 322 -18.15 18.06 3.92
C ASN A 322 -16.76 17.60 3.48
N ASP A 323 -15.77 18.04 4.26
CA ASP A 323 -14.39 17.57 4.16
C ASP A 323 -14.25 16.14 4.74
N VAL A 324 -14.18 15.16 3.86
CA VAL A 324 -14.06 13.75 4.23
C VAL A 324 -12.62 13.29 4.05
N THR A 325 -11.95 12.96 5.14
CA THR A 325 -10.54 12.56 5.14
C THR A 325 -10.34 11.20 4.46
N VAL A 326 -9.24 11.09 3.73
CA VAL A 326 -8.79 9.86 3.08
C VAL A 326 -7.41 9.46 3.62
N THR A 327 -7.28 8.21 4.08
CA THR A 327 -6.01 7.59 4.44
C THR A 327 -5.66 6.51 3.43
N VAL A 328 -4.36 6.28 3.25
CA VAL A 328 -3.80 5.24 2.39
C VAL A 328 -2.80 4.43 3.17
N ASP A 329 -3.00 3.12 3.24
CA ASP A 329 -2.14 2.19 3.99
C ASP A 329 -1.83 2.67 5.43
N GLY A 330 -2.82 3.34 6.06
CA GLY A 330 -2.76 3.86 7.42
C GLY A 330 -2.11 5.23 7.57
N GLU A 331 -1.91 5.98 6.47
CA GLU A 331 -1.39 7.35 6.48
C GLU A 331 -2.42 8.34 5.90
N PRO A 332 -2.73 9.46 6.58
CA PRO A 332 -3.61 10.47 6.04
C PRO A 332 -2.91 11.18 4.87
N ILE A 333 -3.56 11.17 3.70
CA ILE A 333 -3.00 11.72 2.45
C ILE A 333 -3.72 12.99 2.03
N GLY A 334 -5.04 13.04 2.17
CA GLY A 334 -5.85 14.16 1.70
C GLY A 334 -7.32 13.97 2.07
N LYS A 335 -8.19 14.47 1.22
CA LYS A 335 -9.65 14.40 1.39
C LYS A 335 -10.35 14.02 0.10
N LEU A 336 -11.67 13.76 0.17
CA LEU A 336 -12.50 13.65 -1.02
C LEU A 336 -12.54 15.00 -1.78
N PRO A 337 -12.70 14.96 -3.12
CA PRO A 337 -12.96 13.80 -3.97
C PRO A 337 -11.73 12.91 -4.18
N ALA A 338 -11.99 11.62 -4.39
CA ALA A 338 -10.95 10.64 -4.67
C ALA A 338 -11.35 9.67 -5.80
N LEU A 339 -10.37 9.26 -6.60
CA LEU A 339 -10.49 8.26 -7.65
C LEU A 339 -9.51 7.13 -7.37
N PHE A 340 -10.00 5.90 -7.37
CA PHE A 340 -9.24 4.67 -7.17
C PHE A 340 -9.41 3.77 -8.38
N LYS A 341 -8.31 3.20 -8.87
CA LYS A 341 -8.33 2.28 -10.01
C LYS A 341 -7.38 1.13 -9.80
N SER A 342 -7.85 -0.08 -10.05
CA SER A 342 -7.03 -1.29 -10.06
C SER A 342 -6.13 -1.33 -11.30
N TYR A 343 -4.88 -1.69 -11.09
CA TYR A 343 -3.90 -2.01 -12.14
C TYR A 343 -3.46 -3.46 -11.97
N PRO A 344 -4.02 -4.36 -12.78
CA PRO A 344 -3.76 -5.79 -12.66
C PRO A 344 -2.31 -6.14 -12.91
N ASN A 345 -1.75 -7.03 -12.07
CA ASN A 345 -0.40 -7.59 -12.23
C ASN A 345 0.72 -6.53 -12.38
N ALA A 346 0.48 -5.31 -11.87
CA ALA A 346 1.35 -4.16 -12.10
C ALA A 346 2.66 -4.22 -11.32
N LEU A 347 2.74 -4.96 -10.22
CA LEU A 347 3.96 -5.06 -9.41
C LEU A 347 4.42 -6.51 -9.30
N THR A 348 5.70 -6.74 -9.53
CA THR A 348 6.32 -8.03 -9.23
C THR A 348 6.86 -7.99 -7.81
N ILE A 349 6.37 -8.87 -6.95
CA ILE A 349 6.85 -9.03 -5.58
C ILE A 349 7.58 -10.34 -5.39
N LYS A 350 8.47 -10.38 -4.40
CA LYS A 350 8.96 -11.61 -3.77
C LYS A 350 8.65 -11.58 -2.29
N SER A 351 8.03 -12.63 -1.82
CA SER A 351 7.70 -12.83 -0.41
C SER A 351 7.87 -14.28 -0.03
N GLU A 352 7.84 -14.56 1.26
CA GLU A 352 7.71 -15.94 1.73
C GLU A 352 6.46 -16.59 1.11
N ALA A 353 6.54 -17.89 0.82
CA ALA A 353 5.40 -18.59 0.25
C ALA A 353 4.23 -18.61 1.25
N SER A 354 3.06 -18.17 0.81
CA SER A 354 1.81 -18.37 1.54
C SER A 354 1.16 -19.68 1.08
N SER A 355 0.39 -20.30 1.95
CA SER A 355 -0.42 -21.49 1.64
C SER A 355 -1.66 -21.15 0.79
N VAL A 356 -2.00 -19.87 0.69
CA VAL A 356 -3.21 -19.39 0.00
C VAL A 356 -2.87 -18.95 -1.43
N ARG A 357 -3.74 -19.31 -2.38
CA ARG A 357 -3.75 -18.70 -3.71
C ARG A 357 -4.10 -17.21 -3.55
N ILE A 358 -3.15 -16.36 -3.92
CA ILE A 358 -3.29 -14.90 -3.91
C ILE A 358 -4.11 -14.48 -5.12
#